data_fb03f3c40bb417cbd058321deaa4fb58
#
_entry.id   fb03f3c40bb417cbd058321deaa4fb58
#
_cell.length_a   1.000
_cell.length_b   1.000
_cell.length_c   1.000
_cell.angle_alpha   90.00
_cell.angle_beta   90.00
_cell.angle_gamma   90.00
#
_symmetry.space_group_name_H-M   'P 1'
#
loop_
_entity.id
_entity.type
_entity.pdbx_description
1 polymer ?
#
loop_
_entity_poly.entity_id
_entity_poly.type
_entity_poly.pdbx_seq_one_letter_code
_entity_poly.pdbx_strand_id
1 'polypeptide(L)'
;VKKIAIACVIAGAVALSGCSSSSDESTRTSTGPAKVAPPAILQAGTLKICAPNDGTPPSVYHDETGALVGSEVDLGKAIAAKLGLKPDFVESAFAAVIPTLQAKQCDVIMAQLYIKPEREKVVDFVPYVYSGTGIAVSKETPANITGMDDSLCGKKVMVAVGTTAESLSQEQSEKCTAAGKPGIDINRNNHADVSLQQVQNGQVDAFLDTAETLGYYATKTGARIQLAGQPFGTIKIGAATLKGNTELHNAIQQALNELETDGTYAKILDQWGQSNLSIQK
;
A
#
# COMPACT_ATOMS: atom_id res chain seq x y z
N VAL A 1 17.82 77.45 -35.39
CA VAL A 1 18.51 78.58 -34.81
C VAL A 1 18.56 78.43 -33.28
N LYS A 2 19.76 78.54 -32.76
CA LYS A 2 20.24 78.72 -31.38
C LYS A 2 20.34 77.45 -30.49
N LYS A 3 21.61 77.13 -30.33
CA LYS A 3 22.31 76.44 -29.25
C LYS A 3 22.07 77.18 -27.90
N ILE A 4 22.10 76.45 -26.83
CA ILE A 4 22.83 76.81 -25.59
C ILE A 4 23.04 75.53 -24.79
N ALA A 5 24.27 75.25 -24.51
CA ALA A 5 24.73 74.26 -23.52
C ALA A 5 24.89 74.94 -22.19
N ILE A 6 24.66 74.25 -21.08
CA ILE A 6 25.36 74.49 -19.81
C ILE A 6 25.38 73.21 -18.99
N ALA A 7 26.52 73.02 -18.34
CA ALA A 7 27.05 71.85 -17.66
C ALA A 7 26.65 71.71 -16.18
N CYS A 8 26.99 70.53 -15.65
CA CYS A 8 27.38 70.10 -14.29
C CYS A 8 26.38 70.26 -13.14
N VAL A 9 26.13 69.17 -12.45
CA VAL A 9 26.83 68.87 -11.16
C VAL A 9 26.41 67.46 -10.69
N ILE A 10 27.43 66.75 -10.20
CA ILE A 10 27.40 65.42 -9.58
C ILE A 10 26.79 65.50 -8.20
N ALA A 11 25.85 64.60 -7.88
CA ALA A 11 25.63 64.21 -6.47
C ALA A 11 25.12 62.73 -6.48
N GLY A 12 25.93 61.87 -5.88
CA GLY A 12 25.61 60.45 -5.72
C GLY A 12 24.52 60.22 -4.69
N ALA A 13 23.60 59.34 -5.05
CA ALA A 13 22.73 58.68 -4.10
C ALA A 13 22.70 57.22 -4.40
N VAL A 14 23.24 56.41 -3.51
CA VAL A 14 23.17 54.97 -3.48
C VAL A 14 21.74 54.58 -3.16
N ALA A 15 20.97 54.13 -4.12
CA ALA A 15 19.68 53.50 -3.89
C ALA A 15 19.87 52.00 -3.81
N LEU A 16 19.75 51.45 -2.60
CA LEU A 16 19.58 50.00 -2.38
C LEU A 16 18.28 49.54 -3.04
N SER A 17 18.41 48.89 -4.17
CA SER A 17 17.30 48.14 -4.79
C SER A 17 17.11 46.85 -4.02
N GLY A 18 16.16 46.86 -3.09
CA GLY A 18 15.65 45.63 -2.47
C GLY A 18 14.94 44.79 -3.53
N CYS A 19 15.57 43.71 -3.99
CA CYS A 19 14.88 42.63 -4.68
C CYS A 19 13.94 41.93 -3.69
N SER A 20 12.69 42.23 -3.80
CA SER A 20 11.61 41.40 -3.22
C SER A 20 11.57 40.08 -3.99
N SER A 21 12.34 39.12 -3.53
CA SER A 21 12.12 37.71 -3.96
C SER A 21 10.87 37.22 -3.26
N SER A 22 9.81 37.07 -4.02
CA SER A 22 8.67 36.20 -3.67
C SER A 22 9.25 34.79 -3.36
N SER A 23 9.33 34.46 -2.10
CA SER A 23 9.62 33.12 -1.62
C SER A 23 8.45 32.22 -1.98
N ASP A 24 8.58 31.50 -3.08
CA ASP A 24 7.92 30.21 -3.25
C ASP A 24 8.37 29.32 -2.09
N GLU A 25 7.51 29.19 -1.11
CA GLU A 25 7.67 28.27 0.02
C GLU A 25 7.37 26.85 -0.48
N SER A 26 8.19 26.37 -1.40
CA SER A 26 8.35 24.95 -1.70
C SER A 26 8.81 24.31 -0.40
N THR A 27 7.95 23.52 0.22
CA THR A 27 8.23 22.65 1.36
C THR A 27 9.49 21.83 1.07
N ARG A 28 10.64 22.36 1.43
CA ARG A 28 11.91 21.62 1.40
C ARG A 28 11.83 20.60 2.53
N THR A 29 11.38 19.39 2.21
CA THR A 29 11.66 18.23 3.02
C THR A 29 13.19 18.10 3.06
N SER A 30 13.84 18.54 4.12
CA SER A 30 15.28 18.39 4.30
C SER A 30 15.55 16.91 4.55
N THR A 31 15.77 16.16 3.49
CA THR A 31 16.31 14.81 3.57
C THR A 31 17.80 14.96 3.95
N GLY A 32 18.22 14.33 5.05
CA GLY A 32 19.64 14.17 5.38
C GLY A 32 20.41 13.46 4.24
N PRO A 33 21.72 13.26 4.37
CA PRO A 33 22.48 12.52 3.36
C PRO A 33 21.91 11.13 3.16
N ALA A 34 21.86 10.66 1.91
CA ALA A 34 21.35 9.33 1.57
C ALA A 34 22.12 8.24 2.33
N LYS A 35 21.36 7.35 3.03
CA LYS A 35 21.93 6.25 3.83
C LYS A 35 22.26 5.02 2.99
N VAL A 36 21.73 4.95 1.77
CA VAL A 36 21.98 3.86 0.79
C VAL A 36 22.19 4.44 -0.60
N ALA A 37 22.97 3.74 -1.41
CA ALA A 37 23.31 4.14 -2.78
C ALA A 37 23.35 2.93 -3.72
N PRO A 38 23.42 3.11 -5.05
CA PRO A 38 23.69 2.00 -5.95
C PRO A 38 25.01 1.26 -5.57
N PRO A 39 25.03 -0.08 -5.60
CA PRO A 39 24.04 -0.96 -6.24
C PRO A 39 22.90 -1.43 -5.33
N ALA A 40 22.83 -1.02 -4.06
CA ALA A 40 21.76 -1.42 -3.14
C ALA A 40 20.39 -0.88 -3.56
N ILE A 41 20.35 0.27 -4.25
CA ILE A 41 19.18 0.83 -4.91
C ILE A 41 19.48 1.06 -6.40
N LEU A 42 18.44 1.14 -7.22
CA LEU A 42 18.55 1.24 -8.68
C LEU A 42 19.01 2.63 -9.14
N GLN A 43 18.60 3.68 -8.43
CA GLN A 43 18.87 5.06 -8.79
C GLN A 43 19.31 5.88 -7.58
N ALA A 44 20.45 6.55 -7.69
CA ALA A 44 20.94 7.42 -6.62
C ALA A 44 19.91 8.48 -6.23
N GLY A 45 19.68 8.64 -4.92
CA GLY A 45 18.75 9.63 -4.36
C GLY A 45 17.27 9.28 -4.47
N THR A 46 16.91 8.12 -5.02
CA THR A 46 15.51 7.69 -5.20
C THR A 46 15.29 6.29 -4.66
N LEU A 47 14.23 6.08 -3.89
CA LEU A 47 13.72 4.77 -3.51
C LEU A 47 12.52 4.43 -4.41
N LYS A 48 12.69 3.48 -5.32
CA LYS A 48 11.62 2.97 -6.17
C LYS A 48 10.81 1.94 -5.43
N ILE A 49 9.52 2.20 -5.25
CA ILE A 49 8.61 1.40 -4.43
C ILE A 49 7.56 0.75 -5.34
N CYS A 50 7.58 -0.58 -5.46
CA CYS A 50 6.50 -1.30 -6.13
C CYS A 50 5.23 -1.26 -5.28
N ALA A 51 4.13 -0.83 -5.89
CA ALA A 51 2.80 -0.78 -5.30
C ALA A 51 1.76 -1.43 -6.23
N PRO A 52 0.66 -2.00 -5.70
CA PRO A 52 -0.42 -2.52 -6.53
C PRO A 52 -1.24 -1.36 -7.11
N ASN A 53 -1.69 -1.52 -8.37
CA ASN A 53 -2.60 -0.58 -9.06
C ASN A 53 -4.07 -1.02 -9.00
N ASP A 54 -4.36 -2.19 -8.43
CA ASP A 54 -5.68 -2.79 -8.32
C ASP A 54 -6.44 -2.42 -7.02
N GLY A 55 -5.86 -1.50 -6.24
CA GLY A 55 -6.52 -0.80 -5.14
C GLY A 55 -6.88 -1.67 -3.94
N THR A 56 -6.11 -1.54 -2.85
CA THR A 56 -6.35 -2.20 -1.57
C THR A 56 -6.48 -1.18 -0.42
N PRO A 57 -7.61 -0.40 -0.38
CA PRO A 57 -7.80 0.55 0.71
C PRO A 57 -8.01 -0.19 2.06
N PRO A 58 -7.59 0.41 3.18
CA PRO A 58 -6.98 1.73 3.31
C PRO A 58 -5.45 1.74 3.10
N SER A 59 -4.85 0.65 2.64
CA SER A 59 -3.39 0.47 2.61
C SER A 59 -2.71 1.11 1.41
N VAL A 60 -3.20 0.84 0.20
CA VAL A 60 -2.70 1.46 -1.04
C VAL A 60 -3.80 1.50 -2.10
N TYR A 61 -4.16 2.68 -2.58
CA TYR A 61 -5.22 2.86 -3.58
C TYR A 61 -5.18 4.28 -4.16
N HIS A 62 -5.91 4.50 -5.26
CA HIS A 62 -6.11 5.83 -5.79
C HIS A 62 -7.37 6.46 -5.16
N ASP A 63 -7.25 7.69 -4.67
CA ASP A 63 -8.37 8.47 -4.18
C ASP A 63 -9.20 9.05 -5.35
N GLU A 64 -10.26 9.81 -5.02
CA GLU A 64 -11.15 10.42 -6.02
C GLU A 64 -10.44 11.43 -6.94
N THR A 65 -9.26 11.91 -6.55
CA THR A 65 -8.43 12.81 -7.37
C THR A 65 -7.47 12.07 -8.28
N GLY A 66 -7.37 10.75 -8.14
CA GLY A 66 -6.41 9.88 -8.83
C GLY A 66 -5.03 9.87 -8.16
N ALA A 67 -4.88 10.42 -6.96
CA ALA A 67 -3.62 10.35 -6.22
C ALA A 67 -3.46 9.00 -5.53
N LEU A 68 -2.25 8.42 -5.58
CA LEU A 68 -1.91 7.21 -4.85
C LEU A 68 -1.77 7.54 -3.35
N VAL A 69 -2.62 6.93 -2.52
CA VAL A 69 -2.75 7.18 -1.09
C VAL A 69 -2.87 5.88 -0.31
N GLY A 70 -2.73 5.95 1.03
CA GLY A 70 -2.92 4.82 1.93
C GLY A 70 -1.80 4.70 2.95
N SER A 71 -2.01 3.83 3.95
CA SER A 71 -1.05 3.64 5.04
C SER A 71 0.32 3.16 4.55
N GLU A 72 0.36 2.31 3.55
CA GLU A 72 1.62 1.83 2.97
C GLU A 72 2.31 2.87 2.10
N VAL A 73 1.53 3.72 1.44
CA VAL A 73 2.07 4.88 0.70
C VAL A 73 2.74 5.86 1.65
N ASP A 74 2.08 6.19 2.77
CA ASP A 74 2.63 7.10 3.76
C ASP A 74 3.82 6.48 4.51
N LEU A 75 3.76 5.17 4.83
CA LEU A 75 4.88 4.45 5.42
C LEU A 75 6.08 4.37 4.46
N GLY A 76 5.84 4.08 3.17
CA GLY A 76 6.87 4.08 2.13
C GLY A 76 7.56 5.45 1.96
N LYS A 77 6.77 6.54 1.97
CA LYS A 77 7.30 7.92 1.98
C LYS A 77 8.13 8.19 3.23
N ALA A 78 7.67 7.77 4.40
CA ALA A 78 8.37 7.97 5.66
C ALA A 78 9.69 7.16 5.71
N ILE A 79 9.71 5.92 5.23
CA ILE A 79 10.92 5.11 5.08
C ILE A 79 11.91 5.80 4.13
N ALA A 80 11.46 6.24 2.95
CA ALA A 80 12.31 6.95 2.00
C ALA A 80 12.93 8.20 2.62
N ALA A 81 12.14 8.99 3.37
CA ALA A 81 12.62 10.18 4.07
C ALA A 81 13.71 9.84 5.13
N LYS A 82 13.51 8.76 5.92
CA LYS A 82 14.51 8.28 6.89
C LYS A 82 15.81 7.83 6.20
N LEU A 83 15.71 7.31 4.97
CA LEU A 83 16.87 6.93 4.16
C LEU A 83 17.53 8.12 3.42
N GLY A 84 16.97 9.33 3.49
CA GLY A 84 17.45 10.48 2.73
C GLY A 84 17.17 10.37 1.23
N LEU A 85 16.12 9.64 0.84
CA LEU A 85 15.75 9.35 -0.55
C LEU A 85 14.39 9.99 -0.88
N LYS A 86 14.16 10.21 -2.18
CA LYS A 86 12.83 10.57 -2.71
C LYS A 86 12.06 9.28 -3.02
N PRO A 87 10.79 9.14 -2.60
CA PRO A 87 9.96 8.00 -3.00
C PRO A 87 9.53 8.15 -4.46
N ASP A 88 9.55 7.04 -5.21
CA ASP A 88 9.04 6.91 -6.58
C ASP A 88 8.23 5.60 -6.66
N PHE A 89 6.90 5.72 -6.84
CA PHE A 89 6.01 4.57 -6.85
C PHE A 89 5.88 3.98 -8.26
N VAL A 90 6.21 2.69 -8.37
CA VAL A 90 6.09 1.88 -9.59
C VAL A 90 4.90 0.96 -9.44
N GLU A 91 3.84 1.23 -10.18
CA GLU A 91 2.59 0.51 -10.07
C GLU A 91 2.50 -0.67 -11.02
N SER A 92 1.94 -1.78 -10.51
CA SER A 92 1.64 -2.99 -11.30
C SER A 92 0.49 -3.75 -10.65
N ALA A 93 -0.09 -4.75 -11.34
CA ALA A 93 -1.05 -5.64 -10.70
C ALA A 93 -0.40 -6.35 -9.50
N PHE A 94 -1.18 -6.63 -8.43
CA PHE A 94 -0.67 -7.30 -7.22
C PHE A 94 0.10 -8.60 -7.54
N ALA A 95 -0.41 -9.42 -8.44
CA ALA A 95 0.26 -10.66 -8.87
C ALA A 95 1.64 -10.43 -9.53
N ALA A 96 1.90 -9.22 -10.02
CA ALA A 96 3.14 -8.86 -10.72
C ALA A 96 4.18 -8.15 -9.84
N VAL A 97 3.87 -7.75 -8.59
CA VAL A 97 4.80 -6.96 -7.77
C VAL A 97 6.13 -7.68 -7.51
N ILE A 98 6.14 -9.00 -7.24
CA ILE A 98 7.36 -9.78 -7.05
C ILE A 98 8.14 -9.92 -8.37
N PRO A 99 7.53 -10.34 -9.50
CA PRO A 99 8.18 -10.28 -10.81
C PRO A 99 8.79 -8.91 -11.16
N THR A 100 8.09 -7.81 -10.88
CA THR A 100 8.55 -6.43 -11.11
C THR A 100 9.80 -6.11 -10.29
N LEU A 101 9.84 -6.51 -9.01
CA LEU A 101 11.02 -6.39 -8.16
C LEU A 101 12.19 -7.24 -8.70
N GLN A 102 11.94 -8.49 -9.08
CA GLN A 102 12.96 -9.41 -9.64
C GLN A 102 13.51 -8.89 -10.97
N ALA A 103 12.69 -8.21 -11.77
CA ALA A 103 13.10 -7.53 -12.99
C ALA A 103 13.85 -6.22 -12.74
N LYS A 104 14.12 -5.87 -11.46
CA LYS A 104 14.80 -4.63 -11.05
C LYS A 104 14.11 -3.38 -11.58
N GLN A 105 12.79 -3.34 -11.55
CA GLN A 105 12.03 -2.13 -11.89
C GLN A 105 11.72 -1.29 -10.65
N CYS A 106 11.78 -1.89 -9.46
CA CYS A 106 11.73 -1.20 -8.17
C CYS A 106 12.78 -1.78 -7.20
N ASP A 107 12.96 -1.12 -6.05
CA ASP A 107 13.90 -1.48 -4.99
C ASP A 107 13.24 -2.27 -3.86
N VAL A 108 11.99 -1.92 -3.56
CA VAL A 108 11.20 -2.48 -2.45
C VAL A 108 9.74 -2.58 -2.86
N ILE A 109 9.04 -3.58 -2.33
CA ILE A 109 7.58 -3.75 -2.47
C ILE A 109 6.90 -3.26 -1.19
N MET A 110 5.87 -2.39 -1.34
CA MET A 110 4.89 -2.01 -0.32
C MET A 110 3.50 -2.26 -0.91
N ALA A 111 2.88 -3.41 -0.57
CA ALA A 111 1.74 -3.93 -1.34
C ALA A 111 0.84 -4.88 -0.53
N GLN A 112 0.70 -4.70 0.79
CA GLN A 112 0.06 -5.67 1.68
C GLN A 112 0.57 -7.12 1.49
N LEU A 113 1.87 -7.25 1.22
CA LEU A 113 2.46 -8.51 0.84
C LEU A 113 2.66 -9.40 2.09
N TYR A 114 1.86 -10.45 2.20
CA TYR A 114 1.92 -11.42 3.29
C TYR A 114 3.26 -12.17 3.27
N ILE A 115 3.91 -12.26 4.43
CA ILE A 115 5.14 -13.02 4.63
C ILE A 115 4.79 -14.51 4.64
N LYS A 116 5.19 -15.21 3.60
CA LYS A 116 4.91 -16.64 3.40
C LYS A 116 6.15 -17.38 2.96
N PRO A 117 6.32 -18.67 3.36
CA PRO A 117 7.52 -19.44 3.02
C PRO A 117 7.84 -19.48 1.52
N GLU A 118 6.84 -19.55 0.65
CA GLU A 118 7.04 -19.53 -0.79
C GLU A 118 7.58 -18.20 -1.31
N ARG A 119 7.18 -17.07 -0.73
CA ARG A 119 7.67 -15.73 -1.07
C ARG A 119 9.07 -15.49 -0.48
N GLU A 120 9.32 -15.95 0.74
CA GLU A 120 10.63 -15.85 1.40
C GLU A 120 11.76 -16.57 0.66
N LYS A 121 11.43 -17.51 -0.25
CA LYS A 121 12.41 -18.14 -1.13
C LYS A 121 13.01 -17.17 -2.14
N VAL A 122 12.27 -16.13 -2.52
CA VAL A 122 12.62 -15.24 -3.64
C VAL A 122 12.80 -13.76 -3.26
N VAL A 123 12.33 -13.35 -2.07
CA VAL A 123 12.50 -12.00 -1.51
C VAL A 123 12.84 -12.07 -0.02
N ASP A 124 13.41 -10.99 0.52
CA ASP A 124 13.62 -10.82 1.97
C ASP A 124 12.62 -9.80 2.50
N PHE A 125 12.02 -10.08 3.69
CA PHE A 125 10.96 -9.26 4.26
C PHE A 125 11.39 -8.50 5.50
N VAL A 126 10.96 -7.25 5.59
CA VAL A 126 10.96 -6.45 6.82
C VAL A 126 9.51 -6.29 7.26
N PRO A 127 9.06 -6.99 8.32
CA PRO A 127 7.66 -6.94 8.76
C PRO A 127 7.32 -5.56 9.36
N TYR A 128 6.08 -5.07 9.12
CA TYR A 128 5.63 -3.78 9.66
C TYR A 128 4.21 -3.78 10.21
N VAL A 129 3.29 -4.66 9.79
CA VAL A 129 1.94 -4.80 10.37
C VAL A 129 1.48 -6.26 10.35
N TYR A 130 0.44 -6.55 11.12
CA TYR A 130 -0.32 -7.78 10.99
C TYR A 130 -1.52 -7.57 10.06
N SER A 131 -2.01 -8.64 9.47
CA SER A 131 -3.28 -8.69 8.73
C SER A 131 -3.96 -10.03 8.95
N GLY A 132 -5.14 -10.19 8.39
CA GLY A 132 -5.90 -11.44 8.34
C GLY A 132 -6.80 -11.46 7.10
N THR A 133 -7.38 -12.60 6.79
CA THR A 133 -8.35 -12.74 5.70
C THR A 133 -9.76 -12.64 6.27
N GLY A 134 -10.62 -11.93 5.58
CA GLY A 134 -12.04 -11.80 5.91
C GLY A 134 -12.92 -12.28 4.77
N ILE A 135 -14.21 -12.39 5.04
CA ILE A 135 -15.26 -12.71 4.06
C ILE A 135 -16.31 -11.62 4.14
N ALA A 136 -16.58 -10.93 3.05
CA ALA A 136 -17.70 -10.00 2.93
C ALA A 136 -18.89 -10.66 2.24
N VAL A 137 -20.07 -10.46 2.80
CA VAL A 137 -21.36 -10.92 2.26
C VAL A 137 -22.35 -9.75 2.20
N SER A 138 -23.39 -9.87 1.38
CA SER A 138 -24.48 -8.89 1.35
C SER A 138 -25.25 -8.91 2.67
N LYS A 139 -25.61 -7.73 3.20
CA LYS A 139 -26.54 -7.61 4.34
C LYS A 139 -27.97 -7.96 3.97
N GLU A 140 -28.37 -7.66 2.72
CA GLU A 140 -29.74 -7.86 2.24
C GLU A 140 -30.01 -9.33 1.87
N THR A 141 -28.98 -10.00 1.34
CA THR A 141 -29.07 -11.41 0.92
C THR A 141 -27.88 -12.19 1.48
N PRO A 142 -27.82 -12.37 2.83
CA PRO A 142 -26.72 -13.12 3.44
C PRO A 142 -26.79 -14.58 2.95
N ALA A 143 -25.67 -15.04 2.39
CA ALA A 143 -25.59 -16.39 1.79
C ALA A 143 -25.46 -17.52 2.82
N ASN A 144 -25.74 -17.24 4.13
CA ASN A 144 -25.54 -18.16 5.26
C ASN A 144 -24.08 -18.64 5.39
N ILE A 145 -23.13 -17.81 4.98
CA ILE A 145 -21.71 -18.05 5.13
C ILE A 145 -21.30 -17.64 6.55
N THR A 146 -20.65 -18.55 7.28
CA THR A 146 -20.26 -18.37 8.69
C THR A 146 -18.76 -18.21 8.88
N GLY A 147 -17.96 -18.59 7.87
CA GLY A 147 -16.50 -18.51 7.90
C GLY A 147 -15.85 -19.27 6.78
N MET A 148 -14.55 -19.53 6.91
CA MET A 148 -13.79 -20.39 6.00
C MET A 148 -14.04 -21.86 6.35
N ASP A 149 -15.23 -22.33 6.09
CA ASP A 149 -15.75 -23.64 6.47
C ASP A 149 -16.70 -24.21 5.38
N ASP A 150 -17.44 -25.24 5.72
CA ASP A 150 -18.37 -25.92 4.83
C ASP A 150 -19.54 -25.04 4.34
N SER A 151 -19.78 -23.89 4.97
CA SER A 151 -20.81 -22.93 4.52
C SER A 151 -20.47 -22.28 3.20
N LEU A 152 -19.20 -22.36 2.74
CA LEU A 152 -18.75 -21.92 1.43
C LEU A 152 -18.98 -22.96 0.32
N CYS A 153 -19.27 -24.22 0.64
CA CYS A 153 -19.46 -25.26 -0.36
C CYS A 153 -20.63 -24.93 -1.30
N GLY A 154 -20.37 -24.96 -2.61
CA GLY A 154 -21.34 -24.62 -3.66
C GLY A 154 -21.64 -23.14 -3.81
N LYS A 155 -20.92 -22.25 -3.09
CA LYS A 155 -21.08 -20.79 -3.18
C LYS A 155 -20.25 -20.20 -4.32
N LYS A 156 -20.74 -19.08 -4.88
CA LYS A 156 -19.98 -18.23 -5.80
C LYS A 156 -19.15 -17.23 -5.02
N VAL A 157 -17.84 -17.32 -5.13
CA VAL A 157 -16.90 -16.51 -4.36
C VAL A 157 -16.04 -15.68 -5.29
N MET A 158 -15.82 -14.42 -4.96
CA MET A 158 -14.90 -13.53 -5.64
C MET A 158 -13.59 -13.42 -4.87
N VAL A 159 -12.46 -13.41 -5.58
CA VAL A 159 -11.10 -13.24 -5.03
C VAL A 159 -10.23 -12.45 -6.01
N ALA A 160 -9.15 -11.82 -5.52
CA ALA A 160 -8.12 -11.27 -6.39
C ALA A 160 -7.04 -12.31 -6.70
N VAL A 161 -6.45 -12.23 -7.90
CA VAL A 161 -5.45 -13.18 -8.39
C VAL A 161 -4.16 -13.09 -7.58
N GLY A 162 -3.58 -14.24 -7.24
CA GLY A 162 -2.31 -14.35 -6.50
C GLY A 162 -2.41 -14.05 -5.00
N THR A 163 -3.63 -13.84 -4.48
CA THR A 163 -3.86 -13.55 -3.06
C THR A 163 -3.91 -14.80 -2.20
N THR A 164 -3.80 -14.61 -0.90
CA THR A 164 -4.05 -15.68 0.09
C THR A 164 -5.50 -16.13 0.07
N ALA A 165 -6.42 -15.19 -0.14
CA ALA A 165 -7.85 -15.48 -0.25
C ALA A 165 -8.13 -16.46 -1.40
N GLU A 166 -7.47 -16.30 -2.55
CA GLU A 166 -7.58 -17.24 -3.68
C GLU A 166 -7.12 -18.64 -3.29
N SER A 167 -5.92 -18.76 -2.71
CA SER A 167 -5.36 -20.07 -2.31
C SER A 167 -6.25 -20.77 -1.28
N LEU A 168 -6.72 -20.03 -0.26
CA LEU A 168 -7.59 -20.58 0.78
C LEU A 168 -8.97 -21.00 0.21
N SER A 169 -9.50 -20.26 -0.76
CA SER A 169 -10.75 -20.62 -1.44
C SER A 169 -10.59 -21.92 -2.24
N GLN A 170 -9.44 -22.12 -2.91
CA GLN A 170 -9.11 -23.34 -3.61
C GLN A 170 -9.02 -24.55 -2.66
N GLU A 171 -8.26 -24.40 -1.56
CA GLU A 171 -8.12 -25.42 -0.53
C GLU A 171 -9.48 -25.80 0.09
N GLN A 172 -10.34 -24.82 0.37
CA GLN A 172 -11.68 -25.09 0.90
C GLN A 172 -12.57 -25.76 -0.13
N SER A 173 -12.46 -25.39 -1.42
CA SER A 173 -13.20 -26.05 -2.51
C SER A 173 -12.82 -27.53 -2.64
N GLU A 174 -11.54 -27.86 -2.51
CA GLU A 174 -11.06 -29.24 -2.48
C GLU A 174 -11.62 -30.03 -1.27
N LYS A 175 -11.68 -29.42 -0.09
CA LYS A 175 -12.31 -30.03 1.10
C LYS A 175 -13.80 -30.29 0.87
N CYS A 176 -14.53 -29.36 0.26
CA CYS A 176 -15.93 -29.54 -0.08
C CYS A 176 -16.14 -30.76 -1.00
N THR A 177 -15.36 -30.85 -2.08
CA THR A 177 -15.47 -31.98 -3.04
C THR A 177 -15.06 -33.30 -2.43
N ALA A 178 -14.01 -33.33 -1.60
CA ALA A 178 -13.60 -34.53 -0.86
C ALA A 178 -14.69 -35.01 0.14
N ALA A 179 -15.51 -34.07 0.65
CA ALA A 179 -16.66 -34.39 1.50
C ALA A 179 -17.95 -34.71 0.71
N GLY A 180 -17.88 -34.84 -0.61
CA GLY A 180 -19.04 -35.10 -1.47
C GLY A 180 -19.99 -33.91 -1.63
N LYS A 181 -19.55 -32.69 -1.28
CA LYS A 181 -20.31 -31.45 -1.47
C LYS A 181 -19.90 -30.74 -2.77
N PRO A 182 -20.72 -29.84 -3.31
CA PRO A 182 -20.31 -29.02 -4.43
C PRO A 182 -19.07 -28.18 -4.08
N GLY A 183 -18.11 -28.09 -5.01
CA GLY A 183 -16.97 -27.20 -4.85
C GLY A 183 -17.38 -25.72 -4.86
N ILE A 184 -16.48 -24.84 -4.48
CA ILE A 184 -16.68 -23.39 -4.54
C ILE A 184 -16.51 -22.93 -6.00
N ASP A 185 -17.44 -22.10 -6.50
CA ASP A 185 -17.32 -21.43 -7.80
C ASP A 185 -16.47 -20.17 -7.60
N ILE A 186 -15.15 -20.28 -7.87
CA ILE A 186 -14.15 -19.24 -7.62
C ILE A 186 -14.03 -18.32 -8.82
N ASN A 187 -14.51 -17.10 -8.68
CA ASN A 187 -14.42 -16.03 -9.66
C ASN A 187 -13.30 -15.07 -9.32
N ARG A 188 -12.63 -14.49 -10.31
CA ARG A 188 -11.44 -13.65 -10.15
C ARG A 188 -11.68 -12.25 -10.64
N ASN A 189 -11.38 -11.25 -9.79
CA ASN A 189 -11.38 -9.85 -10.14
C ASN A 189 -10.40 -9.10 -9.23
N ASN A 190 -9.51 -8.32 -9.82
CA ASN A 190 -8.49 -7.59 -9.06
C ASN A 190 -8.99 -6.25 -8.47
N HIS A 191 -10.20 -5.84 -8.79
CA HIS A 191 -10.81 -4.61 -8.29
C HIS A 191 -11.80 -4.91 -7.17
N ALA A 192 -11.43 -4.53 -5.94
CA ALA A 192 -12.22 -4.81 -4.75
C ALA A 192 -13.60 -4.13 -4.77
N ASP A 193 -13.68 -2.89 -5.28
CA ASP A 193 -14.93 -2.15 -5.44
C ASP A 193 -15.92 -2.85 -6.37
N VAL A 194 -15.45 -3.37 -7.52
CA VAL A 194 -16.26 -4.16 -8.46
C VAL A 194 -16.72 -5.46 -7.82
N SER A 195 -15.84 -6.16 -7.12
CA SER A 195 -16.15 -7.42 -6.42
C SER A 195 -17.23 -7.21 -5.35
N LEU A 196 -17.11 -6.15 -4.58
CA LEU A 196 -18.09 -5.79 -3.54
C LEU A 196 -19.43 -5.36 -4.13
N GLN A 197 -19.43 -4.65 -5.27
CA GLN A 197 -20.67 -4.32 -5.99
C GLN A 197 -21.40 -5.59 -6.43
N GLN A 198 -20.69 -6.61 -6.90
CA GLN A 198 -21.30 -7.89 -7.28
C GLN A 198 -21.89 -8.64 -6.08
N VAL A 199 -21.22 -8.60 -4.91
CA VAL A 199 -21.77 -9.11 -3.64
C VAL A 199 -23.06 -8.37 -3.25
N GLN A 200 -23.03 -7.02 -3.28
CA GLN A 200 -24.19 -6.19 -2.94
C GLN A 200 -25.39 -6.46 -3.84
N ASN A 201 -25.15 -6.77 -5.11
CA ASN A 201 -26.20 -7.06 -6.10
C ASN A 201 -26.61 -8.54 -6.14
N GLY A 202 -26.04 -9.40 -5.28
CA GLY A 202 -26.34 -10.83 -5.23
C GLY A 202 -25.86 -11.63 -6.46
N GLN A 203 -24.92 -11.10 -7.24
CA GLN A 203 -24.32 -11.77 -8.39
C GLN A 203 -23.31 -12.85 -7.97
N VAL A 204 -22.64 -12.61 -6.82
CA VAL A 204 -21.79 -13.56 -6.11
C VAL A 204 -22.19 -13.58 -4.63
N ASP A 205 -21.95 -14.71 -3.96
CA ASP A 205 -22.34 -14.91 -2.56
C ASP A 205 -21.39 -14.22 -1.59
N ALA A 206 -20.09 -14.14 -1.93
CA ALA A 206 -19.07 -13.57 -1.06
C ALA A 206 -17.88 -12.99 -1.85
N PHE A 207 -17.16 -12.06 -1.21
CA PHE A 207 -15.84 -11.61 -1.62
C PHE A 207 -14.86 -11.83 -0.45
N LEU A 208 -13.74 -12.46 -0.73
CA LEU A 208 -12.67 -12.70 0.23
C LEU A 208 -11.47 -11.82 -0.07
N ASP A 209 -11.05 -11.08 0.95
CA ASP A 209 -9.89 -10.19 0.87
C ASP A 209 -9.30 -9.97 2.27
N THR A 210 -8.36 -9.04 2.42
CA THR A 210 -7.84 -8.66 3.74
C THR A 210 -8.96 -8.07 4.60
N ALA A 211 -8.93 -8.37 5.88
CA ALA A 211 -9.98 -7.93 6.81
C ALA A 211 -10.08 -6.40 6.91
N GLU A 212 -8.95 -5.70 6.80
CA GLU A 212 -8.87 -4.24 6.80
C GLU A 212 -9.51 -3.62 5.55
N THR A 213 -9.29 -4.20 4.37
CA THR A 213 -9.94 -3.76 3.12
C THR A 213 -11.45 -3.93 3.20
N LEU A 214 -11.92 -5.10 3.65
CA LEU A 214 -13.34 -5.36 3.82
C LEU A 214 -13.97 -4.46 4.89
N GLY A 215 -13.26 -4.22 6.00
CA GLY A 215 -13.66 -3.29 7.06
C GLY A 215 -13.79 -1.85 6.55
N TYR A 216 -12.82 -1.38 5.77
CA TYR A 216 -12.87 -0.07 5.14
C TYR A 216 -14.13 0.10 4.29
N TYR A 217 -14.41 -0.83 3.40
CA TYR A 217 -15.60 -0.77 2.55
C TYR A 217 -16.90 -0.91 3.34
N ALA A 218 -16.94 -1.74 4.37
CA ALA A 218 -18.11 -1.90 5.23
C ALA A 218 -18.49 -0.61 5.96
N THR A 219 -17.51 0.26 6.24
CA THR A 219 -17.77 1.57 6.87
C THR A 219 -18.08 2.68 5.87
N LYS A 220 -17.43 2.67 4.69
CA LYS A 220 -17.52 3.74 3.68
C LYS A 220 -18.74 3.63 2.76
N THR A 221 -19.16 2.44 2.39
CA THR A 221 -20.18 2.21 1.34
C THR A 221 -21.63 2.24 1.84
N GLY A 222 -21.93 2.91 2.97
CA GLY A 222 -23.27 2.87 3.55
C GLY A 222 -23.68 1.47 4.02
N ALA A 223 -22.69 0.59 4.14
CA ALA A 223 -22.78 -0.71 4.81
C ALA A 223 -23.83 -1.66 4.23
N ARG A 224 -23.94 -1.80 2.92
CA ARG A 224 -24.72 -2.88 2.28
C ARG A 224 -24.03 -4.24 2.33
N ILE A 225 -22.81 -4.28 2.85
CA ILE A 225 -22.05 -5.49 3.14
C ILE A 225 -21.78 -5.65 4.64
N GLN A 226 -21.52 -6.87 5.06
CA GLN A 226 -21.05 -7.21 6.41
C GLN A 226 -19.99 -8.29 6.32
N LEU A 227 -19.14 -8.39 7.35
CA LEU A 227 -18.20 -9.50 7.48
C LEU A 227 -18.95 -10.76 7.97
N ALA A 228 -18.65 -11.88 7.33
CA ALA A 228 -19.14 -13.19 7.73
C ALA A 228 -18.07 -13.88 8.61
N GLY A 229 -18.43 -14.15 9.86
CA GLY A 229 -17.51 -14.71 10.86
C GLY A 229 -16.43 -13.72 11.30
N GLN A 230 -15.41 -14.26 11.99
CA GLN A 230 -14.23 -13.48 12.40
C GLN A 230 -13.14 -13.57 11.32
N PRO A 231 -12.32 -12.52 11.16
CA PRO A 231 -11.10 -12.63 10.35
C PRO A 231 -10.25 -13.81 10.82
N PHE A 232 -9.63 -14.49 9.89
CA PHE A 232 -8.84 -15.70 10.13
C PHE A 232 -7.45 -15.57 9.48
N GLY A 233 -6.53 -16.45 9.94
CA GLY A 233 -5.19 -16.52 9.37
C GLY A 233 -4.36 -15.26 9.64
N THR A 234 -4.26 -14.83 10.92
CA THR A 234 -3.37 -13.70 11.27
C THR A 234 -1.97 -13.94 10.73
N ILE A 235 -1.48 -13.01 9.94
CA ILE A 235 -0.19 -13.09 9.24
C ILE A 235 0.50 -11.73 9.26
N LYS A 236 1.83 -11.72 9.20
CA LYS A 236 2.61 -10.49 9.04
C LYS A 236 2.62 -10.03 7.59
N ILE A 237 2.52 -8.73 7.42
CA ILE A 237 2.82 -8.02 6.17
C ILE A 237 4.22 -7.43 6.31
N GLY A 238 4.98 -7.41 5.22
CA GLY A 238 6.33 -6.86 5.20
C GLY A 238 6.69 -6.13 3.91
N ALA A 239 7.57 -5.15 4.05
CA ALA A 239 8.31 -4.57 2.93
C ALA A 239 9.23 -5.64 2.37
N ALA A 240 9.19 -5.89 1.06
CA ALA A 240 10.00 -6.93 0.45
C ALA A 240 11.09 -6.35 -0.45
N THR A 241 12.33 -6.80 -0.25
CA THR A 241 13.50 -6.45 -1.07
C THR A 241 13.95 -7.66 -1.88
N LEU A 242 14.76 -7.43 -2.91
CA LEU A 242 15.42 -8.54 -3.61
C LEU A 242 16.16 -9.43 -2.65
N LYS A 243 16.04 -10.75 -2.85
CA LYS A 243 16.73 -11.76 -2.06
C LYS A 243 18.24 -11.49 -2.05
N GLY A 244 18.80 -11.39 -0.83
CA GLY A 244 20.23 -11.13 -0.64
C GLY A 244 20.67 -9.67 -0.76
N ASN A 245 19.77 -8.71 -1.00
CA ASN A 245 20.08 -7.28 -0.90
C ASN A 245 20.07 -6.84 0.58
N THR A 246 21.05 -7.32 1.34
CA THR A 246 21.14 -7.11 2.79
C THR A 246 21.35 -5.65 3.18
N GLU A 247 22.00 -4.86 2.34
CA GLU A 247 22.24 -3.44 2.61
C GLU A 247 20.92 -2.67 2.65
N LEU A 248 20.08 -2.77 1.61
CA LEU A 248 18.76 -2.12 1.57
C LEU A 248 17.81 -2.71 2.62
N HIS A 249 17.80 -4.02 2.79
CA HIS A 249 16.98 -4.70 3.80
C HIS A 249 17.26 -4.13 5.21
N ASN A 250 18.52 -4.09 5.61
CA ASN A 250 18.92 -3.57 6.93
C ASN A 250 18.63 -2.08 7.08
N ALA A 251 18.81 -1.30 6.01
CA ALA A 251 18.49 0.12 6.01
C ALA A 251 16.98 0.37 6.19
N ILE A 252 16.11 -0.41 5.54
CA ILE A 252 14.65 -0.34 5.73
C ILE A 252 14.27 -0.75 7.15
N GLN A 253 14.84 -1.83 7.69
CA GLN A 253 14.59 -2.25 9.07
C GLN A 253 14.98 -1.14 10.06
N GLN A 254 16.14 -0.52 9.87
CA GLN A 254 16.55 0.59 10.72
C GLN A 254 15.62 1.81 10.57
N ALA A 255 15.21 2.15 9.35
CA ALA A 255 14.27 3.24 9.11
C ALA A 255 12.94 2.99 9.82
N LEU A 256 12.39 1.76 9.77
CA LEU A 256 11.18 1.38 10.50
C LEU A 256 11.37 1.53 12.02
N ASN A 257 12.47 1.03 12.58
CA ASN A 257 12.76 1.18 14.02
C ASN A 257 12.84 2.66 14.43
N GLU A 258 13.40 3.53 13.57
CA GLU A 258 13.43 4.99 13.81
C GLU A 258 12.00 5.59 13.77
N LEU A 259 11.15 5.19 12.83
CA LEU A 259 9.75 5.63 12.72
C LEU A 259 8.90 5.15 13.91
N GLU A 260 9.18 3.97 14.41
CA GLU A 260 8.56 3.41 15.61
C GLU A 260 8.96 4.24 16.84
N THR A 261 10.25 4.54 16.98
CA THR A 261 10.81 5.26 18.13
C THR A 261 10.32 6.70 18.20
N ASP A 262 10.19 7.39 17.07
CA ASP A 262 9.74 8.80 17.03
C ASP A 262 8.20 8.95 16.95
N GLY A 263 7.46 7.84 16.95
CA GLY A 263 6.00 7.81 16.94
C GLY A 263 5.36 8.02 15.56
N THR A 264 6.14 8.24 14.50
CA THR A 264 5.61 8.45 13.14
C THR A 264 4.86 7.22 12.64
N TYR A 265 5.38 6.01 12.91
CA TYR A 265 4.74 4.74 12.57
C TYR A 265 3.34 4.63 13.21
N ALA A 266 3.23 4.85 14.51
CA ALA A 266 1.95 4.78 15.23
C ALA A 266 0.96 5.82 14.71
N LYS A 267 1.42 7.05 14.41
CA LYS A 267 0.60 8.12 13.85
C LYS A 267 0.06 7.76 12.46
N ILE A 268 0.86 7.14 11.60
CA ILE A 268 0.42 6.69 10.28
C ILE A 268 -0.67 5.62 10.43
N LEU A 269 -0.46 4.60 11.27
CA LEU A 269 -1.47 3.57 11.48
C LEU A 269 -2.77 4.14 12.06
N ASP A 270 -2.69 5.07 13.01
CA ASP A 270 -3.86 5.72 13.60
C ASP A 270 -4.66 6.51 12.57
N GLN A 271 -3.98 7.30 11.74
CA GLN A 271 -4.58 8.08 10.65
C GLN A 271 -5.41 7.21 9.70
N TRP A 272 -4.98 5.97 9.48
CA TRP A 272 -5.63 5.03 8.57
C TRP A 272 -6.53 4.01 9.28
N GLY A 273 -6.75 4.15 10.61
CA GLY A 273 -7.60 3.25 11.40
C GLY A 273 -7.03 1.84 11.55
N GLN A 274 -5.70 1.70 11.47
CA GLN A 274 -4.98 0.42 11.52
C GLN A 274 -4.13 0.23 12.78
N SER A 275 -4.34 1.03 13.83
CA SER A 275 -3.55 0.95 15.07
C SER A 275 -3.55 -0.45 15.71
N ASN A 276 -4.66 -1.19 15.56
CA ASN A 276 -4.80 -2.57 16.05
C ASN A 276 -3.97 -3.60 15.26
N LEU A 277 -3.44 -3.22 14.10
CA LEU A 277 -2.59 -4.08 13.24
C LEU A 277 -1.11 -3.91 13.53
N SER A 278 -0.74 -3.00 14.43
CA SER A 278 0.67 -2.74 14.80
C SER A 278 1.38 -4.02 15.22
N ILE A 279 2.61 -4.22 14.75
CA ILE A 279 3.50 -5.27 15.23
C ILE A 279 4.16 -4.93 16.57
N GLN A 280 4.08 -3.67 16.98
CA GLN A 280 4.49 -3.24 18.32
C GLN A 280 3.43 -3.62 19.34
N LYS A 281 3.85 -4.15 20.46
CA LYS A 281 3.00 -4.44 21.61
C LYS A 281 3.24 -3.43 22.71
#